data_d9b99b0603a86f00f9004b66f368a65a
#
_entry.id   d9b99b0603a86f00f9004b66f368a65a
#
_cell.length_a   1.000
_cell.length_b   1.000
_cell.length_c   1.000
_cell.angle_alpha   90.00
_cell.angle_beta   90.00
_cell.angle_gamma   90.00
#
_symmetry.space_group_name_H-M   'P 1'
#
loop_
_entity.id
_entity.type
_entity.pdbx_description
1 polymer ?
#
loop_
_entity_poly.entity_id
_entity_poly.type
_entity_poly.pdbx_seq_one_letter_code
_entity_poly.pdbx_strand_id
1 'polypeptide(L)'
;LDRLAYLEHAGALISAGVVQSYGHAADEYAALTRSTALVDASTDARLDVGGTDAPVFLNRLLTANVRHIAPGQGTPAFLLTSTGRIVLALYALRENEARFSLVAGGVDAATLLAEIDRYLVTERVELAPLESLQALLSLQGPTAAATLATAGLPRPGAPYAH
;
A
#
# COMPACT_ATOMS: atom_id res chain seq x y z
N LEU A 1 -0.42 -21.95 7.72
CA LEU A 1 -1.59 -21.52 8.50
C LEU A 1 -2.44 -20.66 7.58
N ASP A 2 -3.73 -20.98 7.48
CA ASP A 2 -4.67 -20.12 6.78
C ASP A 2 -4.75 -18.77 7.53
N ARG A 3 -4.52 -17.68 6.82
CA ARG A 3 -4.55 -16.31 7.37
C ARG A 3 -5.90 -16.02 8.05
N LEU A 4 -7.00 -16.35 7.40
CA LEU A 4 -8.33 -16.06 7.93
C LEU A 4 -8.60 -16.84 9.22
N ALA A 5 -8.22 -18.11 9.27
CA ALA A 5 -8.35 -18.93 10.48
C ALA A 5 -7.52 -18.38 11.66
N TYR A 6 -6.31 -17.83 11.37
CA TYR A 6 -5.51 -17.16 12.39
C TYR A 6 -6.20 -15.89 12.91
N LEU A 7 -6.75 -15.07 12.02
CA LEU A 7 -7.43 -13.82 12.38
C LEU A 7 -8.71 -14.08 13.19
N GLU A 8 -9.51 -15.11 12.81
CA GLU A 8 -10.67 -15.55 13.59
C GLU A 8 -10.27 -16.01 14.99
N HIS A 9 -9.18 -16.77 15.11
CA HIS A 9 -8.66 -17.20 16.42
C HIS A 9 -8.19 -16.00 17.26
N ALA A 10 -7.72 -14.94 16.63
CA ALA A 10 -7.37 -13.67 17.27
C ALA A 10 -8.61 -12.80 17.60
N GLY A 11 -9.82 -13.28 17.34
CA GLY A 11 -11.08 -12.59 17.66
C GLY A 11 -11.65 -11.74 16.53
N ALA A 12 -11.16 -11.89 15.31
CA ALA A 12 -11.69 -11.14 14.18
C ALA A 12 -13.10 -11.60 13.79
N LEU A 13 -13.99 -10.65 13.58
CA LEU A 13 -15.27 -10.85 12.91
C LEU A 13 -15.03 -10.69 11.41
N ILE A 14 -15.19 -11.79 10.64
CA ILE A 14 -14.91 -11.83 9.21
C ILE A 14 -16.22 -11.96 8.43
N SER A 15 -16.38 -11.16 7.39
CA SER A 15 -17.48 -11.25 6.43
C SER A 15 -16.95 -11.16 5.01
N ALA A 16 -17.35 -12.09 4.15
CA ALA A 16 -16.88 -12.19 2.76
C ALA A 16 -15.34 -12.15 2.60
N GLY A 17 -14.60 -12.80 3.54
CA GLY A 17 -13.13 -12.82 3.51
C GLY A 17 -12.45 -11.53 3.98
N VAL A 18 -13.21 -10.55 4.46
CA VAL A 18 -12.72 -9.27 4.98
C VAL A 18 -12.98 -9.17 6.47
N VAL A 19 -11.96 -8.77 7.24
CA VAL A 19 -12.10 -8.47 8.66
C VAL A 19 -12.97 -7.20 8.82
N GLN A 20 -14.04 -7.34 9.60
CA GLN A 20 -14.94 -6.23 9.90
C GLN A 20 -14.59 -5.54 11.21
N SER A 21 -14.14 -6.29 12.20
CA SER A 21 -13.83 -5.79 13.53
C SER A 21 -13.12 -6.89 14.35
N TYR A 22 -12.40 -6.50 15.40
CA TYR A 22 -11.85 -7.40 16.43
C TYR A 22 -12.63 -7.31 17.76
N GLY A 23 -13.90 -6.91 17.72
CA GLY A 23 -14.77 -6.84 18.89
C GLY A 23 -15.58 -5.56 18.95
N HIS A 24 -15.13 -4.58 19.71
CA HIS A 24 -15.86 -3.31 19.89
C HIS A 24 -15.29 -2.19 19.05
N ALA A 25 -16.04 -1.72 18.03
CA ALA A 25 -15.63 -0.63 17.16
C ALA A 25 -15.22 0.66 17.90
N ALA A 26 -15.82 0.93 19.07
CA ALA A 26 -15.45 2.08 19.89
C ALA A 26 -14.01 1.98 20.45
N ASP A 27 -13.58 0.77 20.84
CA ASP A 27 -12.24 0.52 21.36
C ASP A 27 -11.19 0.57 20.24
N GLU A 28 -11.54 0.05 19.06
CA GLU A 28 -10.70 0.14 17.85
C GLU A 28 -10.52 1.59 17.42
N TYR A 29 -11.59 2.38 17.42
CA TYR A 29 -11.54 3.82 17.14
C TYR A 29 -10.71 4.59 18.20
N ALA A 30 -10.85 4.22 19.48
CA ALA A 30 -10.06 4.82 20.55
C ALA A 30 -8.56 4.45 20.39
N ALA A 31 -8.23 3.21 20.01
CA ALA A 31 -6.86 2.81 19.71
C ALA A 31 -6.28 3.63 18.57
N LEU A 32 -7.01 3.78 17.47
CA LEU A 32 -6.59 4.55 16.29
C LEU A 32 -6.35 6.04 16.61
N THR A 33 -7.18 6.64 17.48
CA THR A 33 -7.16 8.09 17.72
C THR A 33 -6.34 8.51 18.94
N ARG A 34 -6.11 7.60 19.90
CA ARG A 34 -5.46 7.92 21.19
C ARG A 34 -4.24 7.06 21.51
N SER A 35 -4.03 5.97 20.78
CA SER A 35 -2.98 5.00 21.05
C SER A 35 -2.35 4.49 19.75
N THR A 36 -2.34 3.17 19.56
CA THR A 36 -1.86 2.49 18.35
C THR A 36 -2.86 1.41 17.96
N ALA A 37 -3.25 1.39 16.70
CA ALA A 37 -4.01 0.33 16.06
C ALA A 37 -3.11 -0.43 15.07
N LEU A 38 -3.21 -1.75 15.08
CA LEU A 38 -2.62 -2.62 14.06
C LEU A 38 -3.71 -3.00 13.07
N VAL A 39 -3.52 -2.67 11.81
CA VAL A 39 -4.46 -2.93 10.72
C VAL A 39 -3.86 -3.97 9.79
N ASP A 40 -4.60 -5.03 9.50
CA ASP A 40 -4.24 -5.98 8.44
C ASP A 40 -4.62 -5.39 7.08
N ALA A 41 -3.61 -4.90 6.36
CA ALA A 41 -3.72 -4.34 5.01
C ALA A 41 -3.31 -5.36 3.93
N SER A 42 -3.27 -6.66 4.25
CA SER A 42 -2.81 -7.70 3.31
C SER A 42 -3.71 -7.87 2.08
N THR A 43 -4.92 -7.30 2.12
CA THR A 43 -5.85 -7.25 0.98
C THR A 43 -5.61 -6.06 0.06
N ASP A 44 -4.77 -5.10 0.44
CA ASP A 44 -4.42 -3.98 -0.42
C ASP A 44 -3.62 -4.48 -1.63
N ALA A 45 -3.97 -3.97 -2.80
CA ALA A 45 -3.28 -4.31 -4.03
C ALA A 45 -1.83 -3.81 -3.99
N ARG A 46 -0.91 -4.68 -4.43
CA ARG A 46 0.50 -4.34 -4.60
C ARG A 46 0.95 -4.70 -6.00
N LEU A 47 1.64 -3.77 -6.66
CA LEU A 47 2.17 -3.95 -8.00
C LEU A 47 3.63 -3.50 -8.03
N ASP A 48 4.50 -4.39 -8.47
CA ASP A 48 5.88 -4.06 -8.80
C ASP A 48 5.94 -3.48 -10.21
N VAL A 49 6.62 -2.36 -10.37
CA VAL A 49 6.79 -1.64 -11.64
C VAL A 49 8.27 -1.44 -11.86
N GLY A 50 8.86 -2.27 -12.72
CA GLY A 50 10.28 -2.25 -13.06
C GLY A 50 10.53 -1.79 -14.49
N GLY A 51 11.79 -1.44 -14.78
CA GLY A 51 12.24 -1.13 -16.13
C GLY A 51 12.82 0.26 -16.29
N THR A 52 13.61 0.43 -17.35
CA THR A 52 14.34 1.68 -17.59
C THR A 52 13.43 2.89 -17.78
N ASP A 53 12.22 2.66 -18.26
CA ASP A 53 11.25 3.71 -18.54
C ASP A 53 10.23 3.90 -17.41
N ALA A 54 10.27 3.06 -16.35
CA ALA A 54 9.32 3.10 -15.22
C ALA A 54 9.22 4.49 -14.55
N PRO A 55 10.32 5.21 -14.25
CA PRO A 55 10.21 6.53 -13.63
C PRO A 55 9.48 7.56 -14.52
N VAL A 56 9.72 7.51 -15.83
CA VAL A 56 9.08 8.43 -16.79
C VAL A 56 7.63 8.04 -17.02
N PHE A 57 7.35 6.76 -17.16
CA PHE A 57 6.02 6.20 -17.33
C PHE A 57 5.12 6.57 -16.15
N LEU A 58 5.53 6.25 -14.92
CA LEU A 58 4.75 6.56 -13.73
C LEU A 58 4.58 8.06 -13.50
N ASN A 59 5.62 8.87 -13.79
CA ASN A 59 5.52 10.32 -13.64
C ASN A 59 4.51 10.97 -14.62
N ARG A 60 4.29 10.35 -15.76
CA ARG A 60 3.29 10.79 -16.74
C ARG A 60 1.87 10.34 -16.37
N LEU A 61 1.79 9.21 -15.68
CA LEU A 61 0.52 8.56 -15.35
C LEU A 61 -0.09 9.05 -14.04
N LEU A 62 0.75 9.30 -13.03
CA LEU A 62 0.33 9.65 -11.68
C LEU A 62 0.34 11.17 -11.44
N THR A 63 -0.49 11.62 -10.50
CA THR A 63 -0.55 13.04 -10.13
C THR A 63 0.67 13.55 -9.37
N ALA A 64 1.49 12.65 -8.82
CA ALA A 64 2.70 12.98 -8.08
C ALA A 64 3.93 13.01 -9.00
N ASN A 65 4.91 13.84 -8.66
CA ASN A 65 6.20 13.87 -9.36
C ASN A 65 7.12 12.73 -8.84
N VAL A 66 6.88 11.52 -9.32
CA VAL A 66 7.60 10.33 -8.87
C VAL A 66 9.06 10.27 -9.31
N ARG A 67 9.47 11.07 -10.31
CA ARG A 67 10.86 11.14 -10.76
C ARG A 67 11.81 11.75 -9.72
N HIS A 68 11.27 12.59 -8.84
CA HIS A 68 12.06 13.27 -7.80
C HIS A 68 12.02 12.55 -6.44
N ILE A 69 11.34 11.42 -6.34
CA ILE A 69 11.39 10.60 -5.13
C ILE A 69 12.77 9.92 -5.08
N ALA A 70 13.48 10.03 -3.97
CA ALA A 70 14.72 9.28 -3.78
C ALA A 70 14.45 7.78 -3.54
N PRO A 71 15.37 6.87 -3.88
CA PRO A 71 15.27 5.47 -3.44
C PRO A 71 15.07 5.37 -1.92
N GLY A 72 14.20 4.46 -1.49
CA GLY A 72 13.77 4.33 -0.09
C GLY A 72 12.75 5.38 0.36
N GLN A 73 12.18 6.15 -0.56
CA GLN A 73 11.14 7.15 -0.31
C GLN A 73 9.89 6.88 -1.13
N GLY A 74 8.77 7.40 -0.68
CA GLY A 74 7.49 7.27 -1.37
C GLY A 74 6.68 8.56 -1.39
N THR A 75 5.56 8.53 -2.08
CA THR A 75 4.59 9.63 -2.13
C THR A 75 3.19 9.11 -2.37
N PRO A 76 2.15 9.73 -1.79
CA PRO A 76 0.78 9.48 -2.20
C PRO A 76 0.55 10.04 -3.61
N ALA A 77 -0.25 9.35 -4.38
CA ALA A 77 -0.61 9.74 -5.74
C ALA A 77 -2.01 9.27 -6.11
N PHE A 78 -2.55 9.88 -7.15
CA PHE A 78 -3.78 9.42 -7.78
C PHE A 78 -3.54 9.03 -9.22
N LEU A 79 -4.21 7.98 -9.67
CA LEU A 79 -4.44 7.70 -11.07
C LEU A 79 -5.76 8.36 -11.47
N LEU A 80 -5.74 9.13 -12.53
CA LEU A 80 -6.93 9.86 -13.02
C LEU A 80 -7.37 9.36 -14.40
N THR A 81 -8.66 9.53 -14.69
CA THR A 81 -9.17 9.45 -16.06
C THR A 81 -8.68 10.65 -16.88
N SER A 82 -8.85 10.60 -18.20
CA SER A 82 -8.59 11.72 -19.10
C SER A 82 -9.44 12.98 -18.78
N THR A 83 -10.53 12.81 -18.05
CA THR A 83 -11.42 13.91 -17.61
C THR A 83 -11.12 14.37 -16.18
N GLY A 84 -10.05 13.87 -15.55
CA GLY A 84 -9.61 14.30 -14.21
C GLY A 84 -10.33 13.64 -13.04
N ARG A 85 -11.10 12.58 -13.26
CA ARG A 85 -11.74 11.83 -12.17
C ARG A 85 -10.74 10.83 -11.56
N ILE A 86 -10.74 10.69 -10.24
CA ILE A 86 -9.91 9.72 -9.54
C ILE A 86 -10.38 8.30 -9.88
N VAL A 87 -9.46 7.49 -10.39
CA VAL A 87 -9.63 6.05 -10.63
C VAL A 87 -9.12 5.27 -9.41
N LEU A 88 -7.88 5.57 -9.00
CA LEU A 88 -7.23 4.93 -7.85
C LEU A 88 -6.51 5.97 -7.00
N ALA A 89 -6.55 5.75 -5.67
CA ALA A 89 -5.66 6.38 -4.73
C ALA A 89 -4.58 5.35 -4.35
N LEU A 90 -3.32 5.72 -4.41
CA LEU A 90 -2.22 4.79 -4.17
C LEU A 90 -1.00 5.49 -3.57
N TYR A 91 -0.08 4.69 -3.05
CA TYR A 91 1.28 5.11 -2.72
C TYR A 91 2.24 4.60 -3.78
N ALA A 92 3.12 5.47 -4.27
CA ALA A 92 4.24 5.10 -5.11
C ALA A 92 5.51 5.11 -4.26
N LEU A 93 6.11 3.95 -4.06
CA LEU A 93 7.31 3.74 -3.26
C LEU A 93 8.47 3.46 -4.21
N ARG A 94 9.56 4.20 -4.12
CA ARG A 94 10.72 4.00 -5.00
C ARG A 94 11.75 3.10 -4.34
N GLU A 95 11.89 1.89 -4.83
CA GLU A 95 12.85 0.89 -4.33
C GLU A 95 14.29 1.21 -4.77
N ASN A 96 14.43 1.56 -6.04
CA ASN A 96 15.72 1.94 -6.63
C ASN A 96 15.51 2.84 -7.85
N GLU A 97 16.56 3.07 -8.65
CA GLU A 97 16.53 3.99 -9.79
C GLU A 97 15.48 3.63 -10.85
N ALA A 98 15.18 2.34 -11.03
CA ALA A 98 14.31 1.82 -12.09
C ALA A 98 13.15 0.96 -11.58
N ARG A 99 12.89 0.92 -10.25
CA ARG A 99 11.88 0.05 -9.66
C ARG A 99 11.05 0.77 -8.61
N PHE A 100 9.74 0.57 -8.71
CA PHE A 100 8.74 1.12 -7.81
C PHE A 100 7.80 0.02 -7.33
N SER A 101 7.31 0.16 -6.11
CA SER A 101 6.17 -0.58 -5.58
C SER A 101 4.96 0.35 -5.51
N LEU A 102 3.86 -0.01 -6.15
CA LEU A 102 2.59 0.68 -6.01
C LEU A 102 1.72 -0.06 -5.00
N VAL A 103 1.13 0.66 -4.06
CA VAL A 103 0.23 0.11 -3.04
C VAL A 103 -1.09 0.85 -3.10
N ALA A 104 -2.19 0.15 -3.35
CA ALA A 104 -3.53 0.73 -3.46
C ALA A 104 -4.52 -0.02 -2.57
N GLY A 105 -5.18 0.71 -1.67
CA GLY A 105 -6.25 0.16 -0.83
C GLY A 105 -7.58 0.05 -1.56
N GLY A 106 -8.40 -0.92 -1.15
CA GLY A 106 -9.77 -1.07 -1.63
C GLY A 106 -9.93 -1.67 -3.03
N VAL A 107 -8.85 -2.15 -3.64
CA VAL A 107 -8.85 -2.87 -4.92
C VAL A 107 -7.94 -4.10 -4.82
N ASP A 108 -8.14 -5.09 -5.68
CA ASP A 108 -7.25 -6.24 -5.80
C ASP A 108 -6.08 -5.97 -6.77
N ALA A 109 -5.07 -6.84 -6.73
CA ALA A 109 -3.87 -6.70 -7.55
C ALA A 109 -4.15 -6.82 -9.06
N ALA A 110 -5.16 -7.59 -9.45
CA ALA A 110 -5.55 -7.73 -10.86
C ALA A 110 -6.17 -6.43 -11.39
N THR A 111 -7.02 -5.79 -10.59
CA THR A 111 -7.59 -4.47 -10.91
C THR A 111 -6.50 -3.41 -11.01
N LEU A 112 -5.58 -3.34 -10.03
CA LEU A 112 -4.46 -2.39 -10.07
C LEU A 112 -3.59 -2.61 -11.32
N LEU A 113 -3.24 -3.87 -11.62
CA LEU A 113 -2.48 -4.23 -12.81
C LEU A 113 -3.20 -3.75 -14.08
N ALA A 114 -4.48 -4.10 -14.25
CA ALA A 114 -5.25 -3.76 -15.45
C ALA A 114 -5.37 -2.24 -15.65
N GLU A 115 -5.54 -1.47 -14.55
CA GLU A 115 -5.64 -0.01 -14.63
C GLU A 115 -4.31 0.66 -15.00
N ILE A 116 -3.17 0.09 -14.65
CA ILE A 116 -1.84 0.61 -15.03
C ILE A 116 -1.45 0.13 -16.43
N ASP A 117 -1.65 -1.16 -16.73
CA ASP A 117 -1.24 -1.80 -17.99
C ASP A 117 -1.91 -1.17 -19.22
N ARG A 118 -3.16 -0.70 -19.09
CA ARG A 118 -3.90 -0.02 -20.19
C ARG A 118 -3.18 1.18 -20.79
N TYR A 119 -2.20 1.77 -20.08
CA TYR A 119 -1.41 2.93 -20.52
C TYR A 119 -0.02 2.54 -21.01
N LEU A 120 0.35 1.26 -20.90
CA LEU A 120 1.64 0.75 -21.35
C LEU A 120 1.53 0.37 -22.84
N VAL A 121 2.29 1.04 -23.71
CA VAL A 121 2.22 0.86 -25.17
C VAL A 121 3.58 0.45 -25.74
N THR A 122 4.63 1.24 -25.51
CA THR A 122 5.96 1.03 -26.11
C THR A 122 7.09 1.15 -25.10
N GLU A 123 6.77 1.50 -23.88
CA GLU A 123 7.74 1.71 -22.81
C GLU A 123 8.34 0.38 -22.35
N ARG A 124 9.61 0.40 -22.01
CA ARG A 124 10.33 -0.73 -21.39
C ARG A 124 10.03 -0.76 -19.90
N VAL A 125 8.82 -1.19 -19.60
CA VAL A 125 8.27 -1.33 -18.23
C VAL A 125 7.76 -2.75 -18.07
N GLU A 126 8.06 -3.34 -16.94
CA GLU A 126 7.56 -4.64 -16.49
C GLU A 126 6.62 -4.43 -15.31
N LEU A 127 5.45 -5.04 -15.38
CA LEU A 127 4.42 -4.98 -14.35
C LEU A 127 4.25 -6.39 -13.76
N ALA A 128 4.42 -6.53 -12.45
CA ALA A 128 4.21 -7.79 -11.77
C ALA A 128 3.38 -7.59 -10.49
N PRO A 129 2.21 -8.24 -10.37
CA PRO A 129 1.49 -8.26 -9.11
C PRO A 129 2.39 -8.87 -8.03
N LEU A 130 2.53 -8.16 -6.90
CA LEU A 130 3.17 -8.74 -5.73
C LEU A 130 2.14 -9.63 -5.05
N GLU A 131 2.18 -10.92 -5.38
CA GLU A 131 1.32 -11.90 -4.74
C GLU A 131 1.62 -11.98 -3.25
N SER A 132 0.58 -12.09 -2.45
CA SER A 132 0.60 -11.92 -1.01
C SER A 132 1.13 -13.15 -0.26
N LEU A 133 2.36 -13.57 -0.51
CA LEU A 133 3.08 -14.46 0.40
C LEU A 133 3.51 -13.75 1.69
N GLN A 134 3.39 -12.43 1.74
CA GLN A 134 3.76 -11.60 2.87
C GLN A 134 2.55 -10.78 3.34
N ALA A 135 2.24 -10.88 4.63
CA ALA A 135 1.26 -10.02 5.26
C ALA A 135 1.73 -8.56 5.20
N LEU A 136 0.82 -7.65 4.81
CA LEU A 136 1.03 -6.22 4.94
C LEU A 136 0.29 -5.74 6.19
N LEU A 137 1.04 -5.26 7.17
CA LEU A 137 0.50 -4.72 8.41
C LEU A 137 0.73 -3.21 8.46
N SER A 138 -0.30 -2.48 8.81
CA SER A 138 -0.23 -1.03 8.99
C SER A 138 -0.38 -0.69 10.48
N LEU A 139 0.60 0.00 11.05
CA LEU A 139 0.51 0.56 12.38
C LEU A 139 0.05 2.02 12.28
N GLN A 140 -1.07 2.33 12.91
CA GLN A 140 -1.71 3.63 12.83
C GLN A 140 -1.98 4.18 14.24
N GLY A 141 -1.97 5.50 14.39
CA GLY A 141 -2.27 6.19 15.63
C GLY A 141 -1.11 6.99 16.21
N PRO A 142 -1.37 7.84 17.20
CA PRO A 142 -0.39 8.80 17.72
C PRO A 142 0.82 8.16 18.41
N THR A 143 0.71 6.92 18.88
CA THR A 143 1.82 6.21 19.54
C THR A 143 2.46 5.11 18.67
N ALA A 144 2.10 5.01 17.38
CA ALA A 144 2.59 3.96 16.48
C ALA A 144 4.13 3.91 16.40
N ALA A 145 4.79 5.07 16.35
CA ALA A 145 6.25 5.15 16.32
C ALA A 145 6.91 4.62 17.60
N ALA A 146 6.31 4.87 18.78
CA ALA A 146 6.80 4.33 20.04
C ALA A 146 6.60 2.81 20.13
N THR A 147 5.48 2.31 19.60
CA THR A 147 5.18 0.89 19.53
C THR A 147 6.20 0.15 18.65
N LEU A 148 6.56 0.70 17.46
CA LEU A 148 7.63 0.15 16.62
C LEU A 148 8.97 0.07 17.36
N ALA A 149 9.35 1.13 18.06
CA ALA A 149 10.59 1.17 18.84
C ALA A 149 10.60 0.11 19.94
N THR A 150 9.49 -0.07 20.66
CA THR A 150 9.35 -1.09 21.71
C THR A 150 9.43 -2.50 21.14
N ALA A 151 8.90 -2.72 19.92
CA ALA A 151 8.97 -3.99 19.22
C ALA A 151 10.35 -4.26 18.59
N GLY A 152 11.31 -3.34 18.69
CA GLY A 152 12.63 -3.46 18.05
C GLY A 152 12.58 -3.38 16.52
N LEU A 153 11.52 -2.83 15.96
CA LEU A 153 11.34 -2.68 14.51
C LEU A 153 11.89 -1.34 14.04
N PRO A 154 12.44 -1.27 12.82
CA PRO A 154 12.97 -0.04 12.27
C PRO A 154 11.84 0.99 12.11
N ARG A 155 12.16 2.23 12.49
CA ARG A 155 11.26 3.37 12.29
C ARG A 155 11.67 4.13 11.03
N PRO A 156 10.75 4.44 10.11
CA PRO A 156 11.04 5.31 8.99
C PRO A 156 11.60 6.66 9.46
N GLY A 157 12.70 7.11 8.85
CA GLY A 157 13.37 8.37 9.23
C GLY A 157 12.65 9.63 8.76
N ALA A 158 11.73 9.49 7.80
CA ALA A 158 10.95 10.57 7.23
C ALA A 158 9.55 10.04 6.81
N PRO A 159 8.57 10.93 6.57
CA PRO A 159 7.30 10.55 5.97
C PRO A 159 7.53 9.79 4.65
N TYR A 160 6.82 8.68 4.47
CA TYR A 160 6.90 7.80 3.29
C TYR A 160 8.28 7.15 3.03
N ALA A 161 9.22 7.18 3.98
CA ALA A 161 10.42 6.33 3.92
C ALA A 161 10.05 4.86 4.17
N HIS A 162 10.72 3.93 3.48
CA HIS A 162 10.49 2.48 3.57
C HIS A 162 11.81 1.70 3.47
#